data_e611f86ace69441382623a6abf4604f4
#
_entry.id   e611f86ace69441382623a6abf4604f4
#
_cell.length_a   1.000
_cell.length_b   1.000
_cell.length_c   1.000
_cell.angle_alpha   90.00
_cell.angle_beta   90.00
_cell.angle_gamma   90.00
#
_symmetry.space_group_name_H-M   'P 1'
#
loop_
_entity.id
_entity.type
_entity.pdbx_description
1 polymer ?
#
loop_
_entity_poly.entity_id
_entity_poly.type
_entity_poly.pdbx_seq_one_letter_code
_entity_poly.pdbx_strand_id
1 'polypeptide(L)'
;MLMPQESARMLFFPQAYADGEGAQWSRLPYWWQDVELSGCGLCSATVCIDLLTNRDLTPRDVLTRYREDGMDGAGASKVGGRNMSVLLNEYNARAFGIRSFPIERSVGAFRQALGQGDVIWASSSDRQGTHPWHYADGSMEPLDPCGIQHPHGHIVCVWAYEDGAFLVKDPLGPSQLCNNVRYTDDQMERWLAGNDHQQYRVSAVR
;
A
#
# COMPACT_ATOMS: atom_id res chain seq x y z
N MET A 1 11.97 16.24 0.20
CA MET A 1 11.04 17.17 0.93
C MET A 1 9.70 16.45 0.98
N LEU A 2 9.09 16.33 2.15
CA LEU A 2 7.80 15.65 2.29
C LEU A 2 6.71 16.39 1.51
N MET A 3 5.74 15.64 0.99
CA MET A 3 4.58 16.21 0.31
C MET A 3 3.73 17.05 1.27
N PRO A 4 3.22 18.23 0.85
CA PRO A 4 2.27 19.00 1.66
C PRO A 4 1.03 18.17 2.01
N GLN A 5 0.47 18.39 3.21
CA GLN A 5 -0.64 17.55 3.72
C GLN A 5 -1.89 17.58 2.83
N GLU A 6 -2.24 18.72 2.26
CA GLU A 6 -3.37 18.82 1.32
C GLU A 6 -3.13 17.98 0.07
N SER A 7 -1.94 18.06 -0.52
CA SER A 7 -1.56 17.22 -1.67
C SER A 7 -1.55 15.74 -1.29
N ALA A 8 -1.05 15.41 -0.10
CA ALA A 8 -1.07 14.04 0.41
C ALA A 8 -2.50 13.48 0.54
N ARG A 9 -3.48 14.29 0.94
CA ARG A 9 -4.88 13.88 1.00
C ARG A 9 -5.46 13.56 -0.38
N MET A 10 -5.06 14.27 -1.40
CA MET A 10 -5.54 14.09 -2.77
C MET A 10 -4.84 12.95 -3.52
N LEU A 11 -3.62 12.61 -3.11
CA LEU A 11 -2.84 11.56 -3.75
C LEU A 11 -3.52 10.20 -3.64
N PHE A 12 -3.79 9.57 -4.79
CA PHE A 12 -4.38 8.24 -4.83
C PHE A 12 -4.15 7.55 -6.19
N PHE A 13 -3.77 6.29 -6.15
CA PHE A 13 -3.58 5.47 -7.36
C PHE A 13 -4.42 4.20 -7.28
N PRO A 14 -5.61 4.17 -7.90
CA PRO A 14 -6.44 2.97 -7.94
C PRO A 14 -5.77 1.88 -8.78
N GLN A 15 -5.78 0.66 -8.27
CA GLN A 15 -5.32 -0.54 -8.99
C GLN A 15 -6.32 -0.95 -10.06
N ALA A 16 -7.59 -0.97 -9.69
CA ALA A 16 -8.73 -1.28 -10.52
C ALA A 16 -9.70 -0.08 -10.57
N TYR A 17 -10.78 -0.19 -11.27
CA TYR A 17 -11.79 0.87 -11.41
C TYR A 17 -11.23 2.16 -12.00
N ALA A 18 -10.73 2.00 -13.18
CA ALA A 18 -10.18 3.10 -13.95
C ALA A 18 -11.27 4.00 -14.53
N ASP A 19 -11.91 4.79 -13.69
CA ASP A 19 -12.65 5.94 -14.16
C ASP A 19 -11.64 7.03 -14.56
N GLY A 20 -11.18 6.98 -15.81
CA GLY A 20 -10.27 7.97 -16.36
C GLY A 20 -8.78 7.73 -16.10
N GLU A 21 -8.22 8.24 -15.01
CA GLU A 21 -6.76 8.22 -14.79
C GLU A 21 -6.17 6.83 -14.51
N GLY A 22 -6.86 5.99 -13.75
CA GLY A 22 -6.41 4.63 -13.45
C GLY A 22 -6.28 3.73 -14.68
N ALA A 23 -7.03 4.00 -15.77
CA ALA A 23 -6.93 3.26 -17.02
C ALA A 23 -5.54 3.27 -17.64
N GLN A 24 -4.69 4.23 -17.29
CA GLN A 24 -3.36 4.37 -17.86
C GLN A 24 -2.39 3.28 -17.41
N TRP A 25 -2.59 2.72 -16.22
CA TRP A 25 -1.69 1.68 -15.67
C TRP A 25 -2.40 0.36 -15.35
N SER A 26 -3.71 0.32 -15.13
CA SER A 26 -4.43 -0.89 -14.73
C SER A 26 -4.21 -2.08 -15.67
N ARG A 27 -4.13 -1.82 -16.97
CA ARG A 27 -3.89 -2.84 -17.99
C ARG A 27 -2.42 -3.08 -18.34
N LEU A 28 -1.49 -2.49 -17.61
CA LEU A 28 -0.08 -2.80 -17.83
C LEU A 28 0.21 -4.23 -17.37
N PRO A 29 0.91 -5.02 -18.18
CA PRO A 29 1.34 -6.34 -17.75
C PRO A 29 2.11 -6.22 -16.44
N TYR A 30 1.75 -7.02 -15.45
CA TYR A 30 2.37 -7.01 -14.15
C TYR A 30 2.41 -8.43 -13.59
N TRP A 31 3.63 -8.93 -13.32
CA TRP A 31 3.84 -10.29 -12.90
C TRP A 31 3.29 -11.27 -13.98
N TRP A 32 2.34 -12.15 -13.66
CA TRP A 32 1.65 -13.05 -14.61
C TRP A 32 0.30 -12.52 -15.11
N GLN A 33 -0.11 -11.38 -14.66
CA GLN A 33 -1.42 -10.77 -14.89
C GLN A 33 -1.24 -9.32 -15.35
N ASP A 34 -2.03 -8.43 -14.82
CA ASP A 34 -1.90 -6.98 -14.99
C ASP A 34 -1.96 -6.26 -13.63
N VAL A 35 -1.80 -4.95 -13.65
CA VAL A 35 -1.87 -4.12 -12.45
C VAL A 35 -3.25 -4.17 -11.81
N GLU A 36 -4.32 -4.28 -12.62
CA GLU A 36 -5.69 -4.36 -12.12
C GLU A 36 -5.89 -5.55 -11.17
N LEU A 37 -5.29 -6.68 -11.47
CA LEU A 37 -5.48 -7.91 -10.70
C LEU A 37 -4.43 -8.12 -9.59
N SER A 38 -3.23 -7.57 -9.75
CA SER A 38 -2.09 -7.88 -8.87
C SER A 38 -1.31 -6.65 -8.39
N GLY A 39 -1.72 -5.45 -8.77
CA GLY A 39 -0.93 -4.22 -8.60
C GLY A 39 -1.07 -3.52 -7.25
N CYS A 40 -1.76 -4.06 -6.25
CA CYS A 40 -1.94 -3.39 -4.96
C CYS A 40 -0.60 -2.98 -4.33
N GLY A 41 0.39 -3.86 -4.38
CA GLY A 41 1.74 -3.57 -3.87
C GLY A 41 2.44 -2.45 -4.63
N LEU A 42 2.32 -2.41 -5.96
CA LEU A 42 2.88 -1.35 -6.80
C LEU A 42 2.20 -0.01 -6.55
N CYS A 43 0.88 0.04 -6.55
CA CYS A 43 0.12 1.27 -6.31
C CYS A 43 0.40 1.82 -4.91
N SER A 44 0.38 0.97 -3.88
CA SER A 44 0.70 1.38 -2.51
C SER A 44 2.16 1.82 -2.35
N ALA A 45 3.11 1.18 -3.05
CA ALA A 45 4.51 1.61 -3.04
C ALA A 45 4.69 2.97 -3.72
N THR A 46 3.98 3.22 -4.83
CA THR A 46 4.00 4.53 -5.51
C THR A 46 3.47 5.62 -4.59
N VAL A 47 2.37 5.35 -3.88
CA VAL A 47 1.86 6.27 -2.85
C VAL A 47 2.93 6.56 -1.78
N CYS A 48 3.60 5.53 -1.25
CA CYS A 48 4.68 5.72 -0.27
C CYS A 48 5.82 6.58 -0.83
N ILE A 49 6.23 6.34 -2.08
CA ILE A 49 7.28 7.12 -2.74
C ILE A 49 6.88 8.59 -2.80
N ASP A 50 5.69 8.89 -3.32
CA ASP A 50 5.28 10.27 -3.53
C ASP A 50 5.04 11.02 -2.23
N LEU A 51 4.39 10.40 -1.25
CA LEU A 51 4.20 11.00 0.07
C LEU A 51 5.52 11.41 0.72
N LEU A 52 6.55 10.58 0.58
CA LEU A 52 7.85 10.77 1.22
C LEU A 52 8.81 11.65 0.41
N THR A 53 8.65 11.74 -0.90
CA THR A 53 9.63 12.38 -1.78
C THR A 53 9.07 13.51 -2.64
N ASN A 54 7.75 13.61 -2.76
CA ASN A 54 7.05 14.60 -3.59
C ASN A 54 7.53 14.61 -5.05
N ARG A 55 7.63 13.41 -5.66
CA ARG A 55 8.17 13.24 -7.03
C ARG A 55 7.12 13.27 -8.11
N ASP A 56 5.85 13.19 -7.76
CA ASP A 56 4.72 13.16 -8.70
C ASP A 56 4.81 12.00 -9.71
N LEU A 57 5.07 10.78 -9.19
CA LEU A 57 5.20 9.57 -9.99
C LEU A 57 3.88 8.82 -10.04
N THR A 58 3.60 8.22 -11.19
CA THR A 58 2.49 7.28 -11.34
C THR A 58 2.96 5.82 -11.17
N PRO A 59 2.05 4.85 -10.93
CA PRO A 59 2.40 3.43 -10.95
C PRO A 59 3.07 2.98 -12.26
N ARG A 60 2.72 3.62 -13.39
CA ARG A 60 3.38 3.41 -14.68
C ARG A 60 4.85 3.81 -14.62
N ASP A 61 5.16 4.98 -14.08
CA ASP A 61 6.53 5.49 -14.01
C ASP A 61 7.40 4.60 -13.14
N VAL A 62 6.88 4.21 -11.98
CA VAL A 62 7.55 3.31 -11.05
C VAL A 62 7.80 1.94 -11.71
N LEU A 63 6.78 1.36 -12.35
CA LEU A 63 6.91 0.08 -13.05
C LEU A 63 7.89 0.17 -14.22
N THR A 64 7.85 1.24 -15.01
CA THR A 64 8.77 1.48 -16.12
C THR A 64 10.20 1.53 -15.62
N ARG A 65 10.45 2.27 -14.54
CA ARG A 65 11.77 2.36 -13.94
C ARG A 65 12.30 1.02 -13.44
N TYR A 66 11.46 0.19 -12.81
CA TYR A 66 11.85 -1.17 -12.42
C TYR A 66 12.27 -2.00 -13.64
N ARG A 67 11.56 -1.88 -14.76
CA ARG A 67 11.84 -2.64 -16.01
C ARG A 67 13.12 -2.19 -16.67
N GLU A 68 13.31 -0.90 -16.84
CA GLU A 68 14.52 -0.34 -17.43
C GLU A 68 15.78 -0.76 -16.68
N ASP A 69 15.68 -0.87 -15.37
CA ASP A 69 16.79 -1.29 -14.52
C ASP A 69 16.85 -2.82 -14.29
N GLY A 70 16.03 -3.60 -14.99
CA GLY A 70 15.98 -5.07 -14.89
C GLY A 70 15.46 -5.61 -13.54
N MET A 71 14.75 -4.79 -12.78
CA MET A 71 14.27 -5.14 -11.45
C MET A 71 12.90 -5.83 -11.46
N ASP A 72 12.21 -5.82 -12.59
CA ASP A 72 10.94 -6.54 -12.82
C ASP A 72 11.14 -8.00 -13.24
N GLY A 73 12.40 -8.43 -13.39
CA GLY A 73 12.77 -9.77 -13.84
C GLY A 73 12.49 -10.89 -12.86
N ALA A 74 13.31 -11.95 -12.91
CA ALA A 74 13.13 -13.19 -12.16
C ALA A 74 12.96 -13.02 -10.64
N GLY A 75 13.42 -11.92 -10.07
CA GLY A 75 13.23 -11.59 -8.66
C GLY A 75 11.80 -11.17 -8.36
N ALA A 76 11.24 -10.29 -9.17
CA ALA A 76 9.88 -9.78 -9.02
C ALA A 76 8.85 -10.88 -9.28
N SER A 77 9.06 -11.69 -10.32
CA SER A 77 8.17 -12.79 -10.66
C SER A 77 8.21 -13.96 -9.68
N LYS A 78 9.33 -14.17 -8.99
CA LYS A 78 9.49 -15.29 -8.04
C LYS A 78 8.82 -15.07 -6.70
N VAL A 79 8.55 -13.83 -6.31
CA VAL A 79 8.06 -13.48 -4.97
C VAL A 79 6.71 -12.76 -5.05
N GLY A 80 6.06 -12.84 -6.18
CA GLY A 80 4.70 -12.38 -6.36
C GLY A 80 4.46 -10.94 -5.93
N GLY A 81 4.56 -9.98 -6.81
CA GLY A 81 4.20 -8.59 -6.58
C GLY A 81 4.92 -7.87 -5.42
N ARG A 82 5.41 -8.64 -4.45
CA ARG A 82 6.08 -8.09 -3.26
C ARG A 82 7.42 -7.44 -3.56
N ASN A 83 8.10 -7.89 -4.60
CA ASN A 83 9.44 -7.39 -4.92
C ASN A 83 9.43 -6.09 -5.72
N MET A 84 8.37 -5.81 -6.46
CA MET A 84 8.18 -4.48 -7.05
C MET A 84 7.48 -3.56 -6.05
N SER A 85 8.02 -3.49 -4.88
CA SER A 85 7.43 -2.82 -3.74
C SER A 85 8.52 -2.18 -2.90
N VAL A 86 8.16 -1.75 -1.73
CA VAL A 86 9.08 -1.18 -0.75
C VAL A 86 10.20 -2.13 -0.30
N LEU A 87 10.14 -3.42 -0.64
CA LEU A 87 11.11 -4.42 -0.19
C LEU A 87 12.47 -4.38 -0.91
N LEU A 88 12.55 -3.74 -2.06
CA LEU A 88 13.80 -3.56 -2.81
C LEU A 88 14.64 -2.41 -2.25
N ASN A 89 15.02 -2.50 -0.99
CA ASN A 89 15.57 -1.39 -0.21
C ASN A 89 16.72 -0.64 -0.87
N GLU A 90 17.77 -1.33 -1.28
CA GLU A 90 18.95 -0.69 -1.88
C GLU A 90 18.64 -0.07 -3.23
N TYR A 91 17.80 -0.72 -4.02
CA TYR A 91 17.31 -0.17 -5.26
C TYR A 91 16.40 1.05 -5.03
N ASN A 92 15.41 0.91 -4.17
CA ASN A 92 14.46 1.99 -3.88
C ASN A 92 15.14 3.22 -3.27
N ALA A 93 16.18 3.03 -2.46
CA ALA A 93 16.97 4.12 -1.92
C ALA A 93 17.64 4.95 -3.03
N ARG A 94 18.21 4.29 -4.03
CA ARG A 94 18.86 4.95 -5.17
C ARG A 94 17.86 5.51 -6.19
N ALA A 95 16.87 4.71 -6.58
CA ALA A 95 15.93 5.06 -7.63
C ALA A 95 14.87 6.05 -7.16
N PHE A 96 14.36 5.87 -5.96
CA PHE A 96 13.19 6.59 -5.46
C PHE A 96 13.44 7.39 -4.17
N GLY A 97 14.56 7.21 -3.49
CA GLY A 97 14.86 7.94 -2.26
C GLY A 97 14.07 7.48 -1.04
N ILE A 98 13.66 6.22 -1.00
CA ILE A 98 12.95 5.61 0.14
C ILE A 98 13.65 4.34 0.62
N ARG A 99 13.47 4.02 1.89
CA ARG A 99 13.83 2.72 2.49
C ARG A 99 12.69 2.17 3.33
N SER A 100 12.57 0.84 3.37
CA SER A 100 11.62 0.15 4.22
C SER A 100 12.33 -0.62 5.33
N PHE A 101 11.66 -0.72 6.48
CA PHE A 101 12.13 -1.45 7.63
C PHE A 101 10.98 -2.27 8.21
N PRO A 102 11.22 -3.53 8.60
CA PRO A 102 10.22 -4.28 9.36
C PRO A 102 9.73 -3.49 10.56
N ILE A 103 8.43 -3.56 10.84
CA ILE A 103 7.82 -2.91 12.00
C ILE A 103 6.99 -3.95 12.78
N GLU A 104 6.90 -3.77 14.07
CA GLU A 104 6.05 -4.59 14.93
C GLU A 104 4.57 -4.44 14.51
N ARG A 105 3.85 -5.54 14.56
CA ARG A 105 2.40 -5.59 14.24
C ARG A 105 1.59 -5.13 15.44
N SER A 106 1.68 -3.86 15.74
CA SER A 106 0.92 -3.24 16.83
C SER A 106 0.48 -1.83 16.44
N VAL A 107 -0.66 -1.42 16.95
CA VAL A 107 -1.19 -0.05 16.80
C VAL A 107 -0.20 0.97 17.34
N GLY A 108 0.47 0.66 18.46
CA GLY A 108 1.48 1.53 19.04
C GLY A 108 2.67 1.78 18.12
N ALA A 109 3.20 0.72 17.51
CA ALA A 109 4.31 0.83 16.56
C ALA A 109 3.91 1.62 15.30
N PHE A 110 2.69 1.42 14.79
CA PHE A 110 2.16 2.17 13.64
C PHE A 110 2.06 3.66 13.95
N ARG A 111 1.47 4.03 15.10
CA ARG A 111 1.38 5.42 15.53
C ARG A 111 2.75 6.07 15.69
N GLN A 112 3.70 5.34 16.28
CA GLN A 112 5.06 5.84 16.45
C GLN A 112 5.72 6.13 15.09
N ALA A 113 5.63 5.21 14.14
CA ALA A 113 6.20 5.39 12.80
C ALA A 113 5.57 6.60 12.08
N LEU A 114 4.25 6.70 12.08
CA LEU A 114 3.53 7.82 11.48
C LEU A 114 3.90 9.16 12.16
N GLY A 115 4.03 9.17 13.48
CA GLY A 115 4.47 10.35 14.24
C GLY A 115 5.91 10.78 13.94
N GLN A 116 6.75 9.90 13.39
CA GLN A 116 8.11 10.18 12.93
C GLN A 116 8.17 10.69 11.49
N GLY A 117 7.03 10.76 10.80
CA GLY A 117 6.91 11.15 9.39
C GLY A 117 7.18 10.00 8.42
N ASP A 118 7.18 8.76 8.90
CA ASP A 118 7.19 7.57 8.06
C ASP A 118 5.76 7.27 7.57
N VAL A 119 5.64 6.42 6.57
CA VAL A 119 4.37 5.82 6.15
C VAL A 119 4.48 4.30 6.28
N ILE A 120 3.34 3.59 6.21
CA ILE A 120 3.33 2.14 6.40
C ILE A 120 2.80 1.47 5.15
N TRP A 121 3.60 0.60 4.58
CA TRP A 121 3.20 -0.34 3.55
C TRP A 121 2.69 -1.60 4.25
N ALA A 122 1.37 -1.69 4.34
CA ALA A 122 0.68 -2.69 5.14
C ALA A 122 0.14 -3.81 4.25
N SER A 123 0.49 -5.04 4.59
CA SER A 123 0.15 -6.24 3.82
C SER A 123 -0.74 -7.16 4.64
N SER A 124 -1.83 -7.64 4.05
CA SER A 124 -2.65 -8.70 4.62
C SER A 124 -2.36 -10.04 3.96
N SER A 125 -2.53 -11.14 4.70
CA SER A 125 -2.41 -12.48 4.16
C SER A 125 -3.68 -12.88 3.40
N ASP A 126 -3.54 -13.84 2.49
CA ASP A 126 -4.65 -14.46 1.77
C ASP A 126 -5.30 -15.63 2.53
N ARG A 127 -4.90 -15.86 3.78
CA ARG A 127 -5.48 -16.90 4.61
C ARG A 127 -6.89 -16.51 5.02
N GLN A 128 -7.78 -17.47 4.98
CA GLN A 128 -9.14 -17.31 5.44
C GLN A 128 -9.17 -16.78 6.88
N GLY A 129 -9.90 -15.70 7.14
CA GLY A 129 -9.99 -15.05 8.44
C GLY A 129 -8.89 -14.01 8.74
N THR A 130 -7.91 -13.80 7.85
CA THR A 130 -6.82 -12.83 8.05
C THR A 130 -6.93 -11.63 7.10
N HIS A 131 -7.99 -11.56 6.34
CA HIS A 131 -8.28 -10.43 5.49
C HIS A 131 -8.64 -9.20 6.35
N PRO A 132 -8.24 -7.96 5.99
CA PRO A 132 -8.56 -6.77 6.78
C PRO A 132 -10.06 -6.60 7.06
N TRP A 133 -10.89 -7.23 6.26
CA TRP A 133 -12.37 -7.17 6.34
C TRP A 133 -13.00 -8.39 6.99
N HIS A 134 -12.21 -9.38 7.36
CA HIS A 134 -12.67 -10.55 8.09
C HIS A 134 -12.13 -10.50 9.51
N TYR A 135 -13.01 -10.63 10.48
CA TYR A 135 -12.61 -10.86 11.86
C TYR A 135 -11.95 -12.23 12.00
N ALA A 136 -11.18 -12.41 13.07
CA ALA A 136 -10.51 -13.68 13.36
C ALA A 136 -11.49 -14.86 13.53
N ASP A 137 -12.77 -14.61 13.81
CA ASP A 137 -13.85 -15.59 13.87
C ASP A 137 -14.45 -15.93 12.49
N GLY A 138 -13.93 -15.36 11.41
CA GLY A 138 -14.42 -15.56 10.05
C GLY A 138 -15.67 -14.74 9.68
N SER A 139 -16.21 -13.94 10.60
CA SER A 139 -17.27 -13.01 10.27
C SER A 139 -16.73 -11.86 9.43
N MET A 140 -17.53 -11.40 8.48
CA MET A 140 -17.23 -10.19 7.72
C MET A 140 -17.70 -8.97 8.49
N GLU A 141 -16.89 -7.96 8.57
CA GLU A 141 -17.40 -6.65 8.92
C GLU A 141 -18.52 -6.28 7.92
N PRO A 142 -19.69 -5.83 8.37
CA PRO A 142 -20.84 -5.64 7.48
C PRO A 142 -20.58 -4.66 6.34
N LEU A 143 -19.53 -3.86 6.46
CA LEU A 143 -19.06 -2.93 5.44
C LEU A 143 -17.54 -2.86 5.52
N ASP A 144 -16.85 -3.47 4.55
CA ASP A 144 -15.59 -2.94 4.08
C ASP A 144 -15.78 -1.41 3.91
N PRO A 145 -14.92 -0.56 4.49
CA PRO A 145 -15.03 0.88 4.30
C PRO A 145 -15.07 1.30 2.83
N CYS A 146 -14.50 0.49 1.92
CA CYS A 146 -14.56 0.69 0.47
C CYS A 146 -15.73 -0.05 -0.19
N GLY A 147 -16.47 -0.90 0.52
CA GLY A 147 -17.55 -1.72 -0.04
C GLY A 147 -17.07 -2.84 -0.98
N ILE A 148 -15.81 -3.25 -0.91
CA ILE A 148 -15.18 -4.19 -1.83
C ILE A 148 -14.73 -5.44 -1.06
N GLN A 149 -15.05 -6.61 -1.60
CA GLN A 149 -14.54 -7.87 -1.09
C GLN A 149 -13.16 -8.17 -1.69
N HIS A 150 -12.19 -8.42 -0.84
CA HIS A 150 -10.86 -8.86 -1.23
C HIS A 150 -10.71 -10.36 -1.02
N PRO A 151 -10.81 -11.19 -2.04
CA PRO A 151 -10.75 -12.64 -1.90
C PRO A 151 -9.34 -13.17 -1.62
N HIS A 152 -8.32 -12.35 -1.77
CA HIS A 152 -6.90 -12.72 -1.66
C HIS A 152 -6.11 -11.67 -0.89
N GLY A 153 -4.84 -11.96 -0.58
CA GLY A 153 -3.95 -11.03 0.11
C GLY A 153 -3.90 -9.66 -0.56
N HIS A 154 -3.87 -8.62 0.26
CA HIS A 154 -3.96 -7.25 -0.20
C HIS A 154 -2.91 -6.35 0.45
N ILE A 155 -2.61 -5.23 -0.19
CA ILE A 155 -1.61 -4.27 0.28
C ILE A 155 -2.19 -2.87 0.19
N VAL A 156 -2.05 -2.12 1.29
CA VAL A 156 -2.51 -0.74 1.41
C VAL A 156 -1.40 0.16 1.93
N CYS A 157 -1.55 1.48 1.79
CA CYS A 157 -0.68 2.47 2.42
C CYS A 157 -1.41 3.13 3.60
N VAL A 158 -0.88 2.95 4.82
CA VAL A 158 -1.31 3.73 5.99
C VAL A 158 -0.38 4.94 6.09
N TRP A 159 -0.93 6.14 5.99
CA TRP A 159 -0.11 7.33 5.79
C TRP A 159 -0.22 8.40 6.88
N ALA A 160 -1.25 8.37 7.69
CA ALA A 160 -1.44 9.30 8.78
C ALA A 160 -2.24 8.67 9.93
N TYR A 161 -2.16 9.29 11.11
CA TYR A 161 -3.02 9.04 12.24
C TYR A 161 -3.58 10.37 12.73
N GLU A 162 -4.89 10.55 12.62
CA GLU A 162 -5.57 11.81 12.92
C GLU A 162 -6.91 11.54 13.60
N ASP A 163 -7.24 12.32 14.61
CA ASP A 163 -8.52 12.24 15.34
C ASP A 163 -8.89 10.82 15.78
N GLY A 164 -7.91 10.08 16.29
CA GLY A 164 -8.11 8.73 16.80
C GLY A 164 -8.29 7.65 15.73
N ALA A 165 -7.93 7.93 14.47
CA ALA A 165 -8.03 6.97 13.39
C ALA A 165 -6.80 7.00 12.47
N PHE A 166 -6.45 5.83 11.93
CA PHE A 166 -5.50 5.69 10.84
C PHE A 166 -6.15 6.09 9.53
N LEU A 167 -5.44 6.84 8.72
CA LEU A 167 -5.84 7.14 7.35
C LEU A 167 -5.16 6.19 6.39
N VAL A 168 -5.97 5.49 5.60
CA VAL A 168 -5.53 4.43 4.70
C VAL A 168 -5.87 4.78 3.26
N LYS A 169 -4.93 4.55 2.37
CA LYS A 169 -5.12 4.59 0.92
C LYS A 169 -5.17 3.16 0.41
N ASP A 170 -6.35 2.73 0.04
CA ASP A 170 -6.62 1.38 -0.44
C ASP A 170 -6.74 1.38 -1.97
N PRO A 171 -5.76 0.82 -2.69
CA PRO A 171 -5.73 0.91 -4.15
C PRO A 171 -6.82 0.10 -4.85
N LEU A 172 -7.54 -0.77 -4.18
CA LEU A 172 -8.49 -1.65 -4.85
C LEU A 172 -9.78 -0.95 -5.26
N GLY A 173 -10.22 0.05 -4.51
CA GLY A 173 -11.49 0.72 -4.75
C GLY A 173 -11.41 2.07 -5.44
N PRO A 174 -12.57 2.66 -5.75
CA PRO A 174 -12.65 3.99 -6.34
C PRO A 174 -12.17 5.06 -5.35
N SER A 175 -11.57 6.12 -5.87
CA SER A 175 -10.95 7.18 -5.05
C SER A 175 -11.92 7.83 -4.06
N GLN A 176 -13.20 7.96 -4.41
CA GLN A 176 -14.23 8.53 -3.54
C GLN A 176 -14.47 7.75 -2.25
N LEU A 177 -14.23 6.43 -2.28
CA LEU A 177 -14.47 5.53 -1.16
C LEU A 177 -13.17 5.07 -0.48
N CYS A 178 -12.12 4.87 -1.26
CA CYS A 178 -10.91 4.16 -0.82
C CYS A 178 -9.69 5.08 -0.62
N ASN A 179 -9.82 6.37 -0.93
CA ASN A 179 -8.81 7.35 -0.57
C ASN A 179 -9.09 7.94 0.82
N ASN A 180 -8.15 7.77 1.73
CA ASN A 180 -8.25 8.21 3.13
C ASN A 180 -9.34 7.50 3.95
N VAL A 181 -9.49 6.21 3.74
CA VAL A 181 -10.35 5.37 4.59
C VAL A 181 -9.89 5.48 6.04
N ARG A 182 -10.84 5.62 6.96
CA ARG A 182 -10.56 5.76 8.40
C ARG A 182 -10.70 4.43 9.10
N TYR A 183 -9.63 3.98 9.75
CA TYR A 183 -9.62 2.82 10.63
C TYR A 183 -9.44 3.27 12.06
N THR A 184 -10.38 2.91 12.93
CA THR A 184 -10.17 3.08 14.37
C THR A 184 -9.04 2.19 14.86
N ASP A 185 -8.55 2.45 16.08
CA ASP A 185 -7.54 1.60 16.70
C ASP A 185 -8.00 0.15 16.81
N ASP A 186 -9.25 -0.07 17.23
CA ASP A 186 -9.81 -1.41 17.37
C ASP A 186 -9.90 -2.15 16.03
N GLN A 187 -10.22 -1.46 14.95
CA GLN A 187 -10.24 -2.04 13.61
C GLN A 187 -8.83 -2.40 13.16
N MET A 188 -7.87 -1.51 13.40
CA MET A 188 -6.47 -1.76 13.05
C MET A 188 -5.87 -2.89 13.90
N GLU A 189 -6.15 -2.95 15.20
CA GLU A 189 -5.70 -4.06 16.06
C GLU A 189 -6.26 -5.40 15.59
N ARG A 190 -7.55 -5.46 15.27
CA ARG A 190 -8.18 -6.68 14.74
C ARG A 190 -7.55 -7.13 13.43
N TRP A 191 -7.28 -6.18 12.55
CA TRP A 191 -6.57 -6.48 11.30
C TRP A 191 -5.17 -7.04 11.56
N LEU A 192 -4.39 -6.38 12.42
CA LEU A 192 -3.04 -6.82 12.76
C LEU A 192 -3.01 -8.16 13.49
N ALA A 193 -3.97 -8.43 14.36
CA ALA A 193 -4.07 -9.69 15.10
C ALA A 193 -4.35 -10.89 14.19
N GLY A 194 -5.20 -10.71 13.18
CA GLY A 194 -5.53 -11.75 12.19
C GLY A 194 -4.48 -11.95 11.09
N ASN A 195 -3.44 -11.14 11.06
CA ASN A 195 -2.52 -11.06 9.94
C ASN A 195 -1.13 -11.59 10.33
N ASP A 196 -0.63 -12.57 9.59
CA ASP A 196 0.71 -13.15 9.80
C ASP A 196 1.80 -12.51 8.92
N HIS A 197 1.44 -11.59 8.02
CA HIS A 197 2.41 -10.91 7.17
C HIS A 197 3.23 -9.86 7.93
N GLN A 198 4.50 -9.76 7.56
CA GLN A 198 5.37 -8.70 8.04
C GLN A 198 4.89 -7.36 7.51
N GLN A 199 4.78 -6.39 8.40
CA GLN A 199 4.48 -5.01 8.08
C GLN A 199 5.78 -4.20 7.93
N TYR A 200 5.75 -3.13 7.12
CA TYR A 200 6.93 -2.32 6.87
C TYR A 200 6.63 -0.83 7.03
N ARG A 201 7.42 -0.17 7.86
CA ARG A 201 7.50 1.30 7.81
C ARG A 201 8.40 1.70 6.64
N VAL A 202 8.05 2.77 5.96
CA VAL A 202 8.79 3.32 4.84
C VAL A 202 9.17 4.75 5.17
N SER A 203 10.45 5.05 5.02
CA SER A 203 11.04 6.35 5.36
C SER A 203 11.72 6.95 4.14
N ALA A 204 11.75 8.28 4.04
CA ALA A 204 12.61 8.97 3.09
C ALA A 204 14.10 8.75 3.44
N VAL A 205 14.92 8.56 2.42
CA VAL A 205 16.39 8.58 2.59
C VAL A 205 16.82 10.03 2.81
N ARG A 206 17.43 10.27 3.95
CA ARG A 206 17.99 11.57 4.31
C ARG A 206 19.43 11.73 3.82
#